data_a67bf58bd3e91050596090644a0412d6
#
_entry.id   a67bf58bd3e91050596090644a0412d6
#
_cell.length_a   1.000
_cell.length_b   1.000
_cell.length_c   1.000
_cell.angle_alpha   90.00
_cell.angle_beta   90.00
_cell.angle_gamma   90.00
#
_symmetry.space_group_name_H-M   'P 1'
#
loop_
_entity.id
_entity.type
_entity.pdbx_description
1 polymer ?
#
loop_
_entity_poly.entity_id
_entity_poly.type
_entity_poly.pdbx_seq_one_letter_code
_entity_poly.pdbx_strand_id
1 'polypeptide(L)'
;MSLEELKRQRREKLERWRALGVPAYAYRFDPTHSVTELLARGEAVTAEPGEPVAVAGRLMALRGHGKAGFAHILDATGRLQVYFRQDQLGEAFAQYELLDVGDWIGVRGPLFRTRSGEITVRADSFELLATSMRPLPEKWHGLRDPQTRFRQRYADLFMNVEVRETFRRRARLMSALREFLDGRGFQIGRAHV
;
A
#
# COMPACT_ATOMS: atom_id res chain seq x y z
N MET A 1 -21.74 -10.96 5.30
CA MET A 1 -21.05 -10.59 6.56
C MET A 1 -21.27 -9.11 6.82
N SER A 2 -21.72 -8.75 8.01
CA SER A 2 -21.98 -7.34 8.36
C SER A 2 -20.66 -6.58 8.56
N LEU A 3 -20.70 -5.23 8.47
CA LEU A 3 -19.53 -4.39 8.73
C LEU A 3 -18.99 -4.57 10.16
N GLU A 4 -19.89 -4.72 11.14
CA GLU A 4 -19.49 -4.91 12.54
C GLU A 4 -18.85 -6.28 12.78
N GLU A 5 -19.27 -7.29 12.06
CA GLU A 5 -18.67 -8.62 12.12
C GLU A 5 -17.25 -8.62 11.51
N LEU A 6 -17.04 -7.92 10.38
CA LEU A 6 -15.71 -7.71 9.80
C LEU A 6 -14.78 -6.95 10.76
N LYS A 7 -15.27 -5.90 11.40
CA LYS A 7 -14.49 -5.16 12.39
C LYS A 7 -14.13 -6.02 13.62
N ARG A 8 -15.02 -6.89 14.06
CA ARG A 8 -14.75 -7.82 15.16
C ARG A 8 -13.62 -8.78 14.79
N GLN A 9 -13.71 -9.42 13.62
CA GLN A 9 -12.65 -10.33 13.14
C GLN A 9 -11.30 -9.62 13.04
N ARG A 10 -11.26 -8.37 12.57
CA ARG A 10 -10.02 -7.60 12.49
C ARG A 10 -9.46 -7.23 13.87
N ARG A 11 -10.32 -6.98 14.87
CA ARG A 11 -9.88 -6.80 16.26
C ARG A 11 -9.26 -8.10 16.81
N GLU A 12 -9.88 -9.24 16.57
CA GLU A 12 -9.35 -10.55 16.97
C GLU A 12 -7.97 -10.81 16.34
N LYS A 13 -7.80 -10.52 15.04
CA LYS A 13 -6.50 -10.60 14.38
C LYS A 13 -5.49 -9.63 14.97
N LEU A 14 -5.90 -8.41 15.30
CA LEU A 14 -5.03 -7.43 15.96
C LEU A 14 -4.52 -7.94 17.30
N GLU A 15 -5.37 -8.56 18.12
CA GLU A 15 -4.93 -9.17 19.39
C GLU A 15 -3.93 -10.33 19.14
N ARG A 16 -4.12 -11.10 18.07
CA ARG A 16 -3.15 -12.12 17.67
C ARG A 16 -1.79 -11.52 17.26
N TRP A 17 -1.79 -10.40 16.52
CA TRP A 17 -0.57 -9.65 16.21
C TRP A 17 0.14 -9.17 17.48
N ARG A 18 -0.61 -8.63 18.43
CA ARG A 18 -0.07 -8.20 19.72
C ARG A 18 0.52 -9.36 20.55
N ALA A 19 -0.14 -10.50 20.54
CA ALA A 19 0.36 -11.71 21.21
C ALA A 19 1.68 -12.21 20.62
N LEU A 20 1.93 -11.94 19.33
CA LEU A 20 3.20 -12.20 18.65
C LEU A 20 4.25 -11.10 18.89
N GLY A 21 3.97 -10.10 19.71
CA GLY A 21 4.86 -8.97 19.98
C GLY A 21 4.90 -7.92 18.85
N VAL A 22 4.00 -8.02 17.86
CA VAL A 22 3.93 -7.08 16.72
C VAL A 22 2.99 -5.93 17.06
N PRO A 23 3.46 -4.68 17.04
CA PRO A 23 2.60 -3.53 17.30
C PRO A 23 1.60 -3.30 16.15
N ALA A 24 0.41 -2.77 16.48
CA ALA A 24 -0.62 -2.42 15.49
C ALA A 24 -0.16 -1.37 14.46
N TYR A 25 0.81 -0.56 14.87
CA TYR A 25 1.43 0.50 14.06
C TYR A 25 2.93 0.45 14.28
N ALA A 26 3.67 0.22 13.21
CA ALA A 26 5.13 0.23 13.26
C ALA A 26 5.64 1.66 13.46
N TYR A 27 6.70 1.79 14.24
CA TYR A 27 7.32 3.09 14.45
C TYR A 27 8.03 3.61 13.20
N ARG A 28 8.71 2.71 12.47
CA ARG A 28 9.49 3.06 11.28
C ARG A 28 9.66 1.84 10.37
N PHE A 29 9.66 2.08 9.08
CA PHE A 29 10.12 1.18 8.04
C PHE A 29 10.81 2.02 6.97
N ASP A 30 12.00 1.63 6.54
CA ASP A 30 12.77 2.35 5.55
C ASP A 30 12.74 1.58 4.21
N PRO A 31 11.87 1.97 3.26
CA PRO A 31 11.87 1.41 1.93
C PRO A 31 13.12 1.89 1.16
N THR A 32 13.70 1.01 0.37
CA THR A 32 14.86 1.36 -0.49
C THR A 32 14.43 1.94 -1.82
N HIS A 33 13.24 1.60 -2.28
CA HIS A 33 12.71 2.00 -3.59
C HIS A 33 11.21 2.26 -3.52
N SER A 34 10.75 3.17 -4.36
CA SER A 34 9.33 3.30 -4.72
C SER A 34 8.92 2.21 -5.73
N VAL A 35 7.64 1.93 -5.81
CA VAL A 35 7.11 0.95 -6.77
C VAL A 35 7.44 1.34 -8.21
N THR A 36 7.32 2.62 -8.57
CA THR A 36 7.63 3.09 -9.93
C THR A 36 9.10 2.87 -10.30
N GLU A 37 10.04 3.09 -9.38
CA GLU A 37 11.48 2.83 -9.62
C GLU A 37 11.74 1.35 -9.91
N LEU A 38 11.06 0.44 -9.19
CA LEU A 38 11.20 -0.99 -9.44
C LEU A 38 10.57 -1.42 -10.78
N LEU A 39 9.39 -0.89 -11.09
CA LEU A 39 8.72 -1.18 -12.36
C LEU A 39 9.50 -0.60 -13.56
N ALA A 40 10.19 0.52 -13.38
CA ALA A 40 11.03 1.13 -14.41
C ALA A 40 12.25 0.27 -14.78
N ARG A 41 12.66 -0.69 -13.92
CA ARG A 41 13.71 -1.67 -14.26
C ARG A 41 13.30 -2.58 -15.41
N GLY A 42 12.00 -2.71 -15.67
CA GLY A 42 11.43 -3.30 -16.88
C GLY A 42 12.06 -4.66 -17.23
N GLU A 43 12.60 -4.76 -18.44
CA GLU A 43 13.20 -6.00 -18.99
C GLU A 43 14.48 -6.44 -18.29
N ALA A 44 15.13 -5.58 -17.53
CA ALA A 44 16.30 -5.97 -16.72
C ALA A 44 15.95 -6.93 -15.57
N VAL A 45 14.66 -7.00 -15.20
CA VAL A 45 14.18 -7.96 -14.20
C VAL A 45 13.92 -9.30 -14.87
N THR A 46 14.72 -10.30 -14.51
CA THR A 46 14.64 -11.67 -15.06
C THR A 46 13.77 -12.59 -14.18
N ALA A 47 13.61 -13.84 -14.60
CA ALA A 47 12.93 -14.87 -13.79
C ALA A 47 13.76 -15.30 -12.56
N GLU A 48 15.09 -15.09 -12.62
CA GLU A 48 15.95 -15.33 -11.46
C GLU A 48 15.88 -14.18 -10.48
N PRO A 49 15.92 -14.48 -9.17
CA PRO A 49 15.88 -13.45 -8.13
C PRO A 49 17.08 -12.51 -8.23
N GLY A 50 16.82 -11.21 -8.34
CA GLY A 50 17.83 -10.16 -8.36
C GLY A 50 18.26 -9.70 -6.97
N GLU A 51 18.72 -8.45 -6.88
CA GLU A 51 19.10 -7.84 -5.62
C GLU A 51 17.91 -7.67 -4.68
N PRO A 52 18.12 -7.81 -3.36
CA PRO A 52 17.09 -7.55 -2.37
C PRO A 52 16.67 -6.08 -2.36
N VAL A 53 15.38 -5.86 -2.31
CA VAL A 53 14.77 -4.52 -2.18
C VAL A 53 13.86 -4.48 -0.95
N ALA A 54 13.64 -3.29 -0.42
CA ALA A 54 12.64 -3.04 0.61
C ALA A 54 11.55 -2.11 0.05
N VAL A 55 10.30 -2.51 0.17
CA VAL A 55 9.15 -1.77 -0.32
C VAL A 55 8.06 -1.73 0.73
N ALA A 56 7.29 -0.66 0.76
CA ALA A 56 6.14 -0.53 1.64
C ALA A 56 4.91 -0.11 0.86
N GLY A 57 3.76 -0.61 1.26
CA GLY A 57 2.52 -0.22 0.60
C GLY A 57 1.27 -0.79 1.26
N ARG A 58 0.13 -0.30 0.83
CA ARG A 58 -1.17 -0.78 1.26
C ARG A 58 -1.56 -2.05 0.50
N LEU A 59 -1.96 -3.08 1.20
CA LEU A 59 -2.52 -4.30 0.62
C LEU A 59 -3.84 -4.00 -0.10
N MET A 60 -3.83 -4.15 -1.41
CA MET A 60 -5.00 -3.96 -2.27
C MET A 60 -5.63 -5.29 -2.70
N ALA A 61 -4.86 -6.36 -2.69
CA ALA A 61 -5.30 -7.71 -2.95
C ALA A 61 -4.47 -8.70 -2.16
N LEU A 62 -5.11 -9.77 -1.71
CA LEU A 62 -4.49 -10.88 -1.04
C LEU A 62 -5.11 -12.16 -1.60
N ARG A 63 -4.28 -13.10 -2.05
CA ARG A 63 -4.70 -14.39 -2.58
C ARG A 63 -3.74 -15.44 -2.05
N GLY A 64 -4.23 -16.30 -1.18
CA GLY A 64 -3.45 -17.45 -0.67
C GLY A 64 -3.94 -18.74 -1.29
N HIS A 65 -3.02 -19.67 -1.53
CA HIS A 65 -3.33 -21.04 -1.88
C HIS A 65 -2.30 -21.97 -1.26
N GLY A 66 -2.69 -22.64 -0.19
CA GLY A 66 -1.81 -23.59 0.51
C GLY A 66 -0.52 -22.93 1.02
N LYS A 67 0.62 -23.37 0.51
CA LYS A 67 1.96 -22.97 0.94
C LYS A 67 2.50 -21.70 0.27
N ALA A 68 1.68 -21.01 -0.50
CA ALA A 68 2.07 -19.82 -1.22
C ALA A 68 0.95 -18.77 -1.23
N GLY A 69 1.30 -17.50 -1.32
CA GLY A 69 0.36 -16.41 -1.42
C GLY A 69 0.88 -15.29 -2.32
N PHE A 70 -0.04 -14.62 -2.99
CA PHE A 70 0.23 -13.41 -3.75
C PHE A 70 -0.54 -12.25 -3.15
N ALA A 71 0.10 -11.13 -3.09
CA ALA A 71 -0.53 -9.88 -2.73
C ALA A 71 -0.21 -8.79 -3.76
N HIS A 72 -1.02 -7.74 -3.76
CA HIS A 72 -0.65 -6.51 -4.44
C HIS A 72 -0.60 -5.40 -3.40
N ILE A 73 0.52 -4.73 -3.34
CA ILE A 73 0.69 -3.51 -2.55
C ILE A 73 0.57 -2.28 -3.45
N LEU A 74 0.06 -1.20 -2.88
CA LEU A 74 -0.05 0.11 -3.51
C LEU A 74 0.69 1.12 -2.66
N ASP A 75 1.69 1.79 -3.24
CA ASP A 75 2.32 2.96 -2.65
C ASP A 75 1.82 4.26 -3.29
N ALA A 76 2.50 5.38 -3.04
CA ALA A 76 2.16 6.66 -3.66
C ALA A 76 2.38 6.68 -5.18
N THR A 77 3.21 5.79 -5.72
CA THR A 77 3.71 5.83 -7.09
C THR A 77 3.09 4.77 -7.99
N GLY A 78 2.79 3.59 -7.46
CA GLY A 78 2.28 2.50 -8.28
C GLY A 78 1.83 1.27 -7.49
N ARG A 79 1.51 0.21 -8.22
CA ARG A 79 1.08 -1.07 -7.69
C ARG A 79 2.12 -2.14 -8.03
N LEU A 80 2.50 -2.97 -7.06
CA LEU A 80 3.50 -4.02 -7.19
C LEU A 80 2.96 -5.33 -6.64
N GLN A 81 3.27 -6.44 -7.30
CA GLN A 81 3.00 -7.78 -6.81
C GLN A 81 4.04 -8.19 -5.77
N VAL A 82 3.58 -8.91 -4.75
CA VAL A 82 4.42 -9.56 -3.74
C VAL A 82 4.08 -11.04 -3.69
N TYR A 83 5.09 -11.88 -3.61
CA TYR A 83 4.97 -13.33 -3.53
C TYR A 83 5.49 -13.85 -2.20
N PHE A 84 4.64 -14.53 -1.47
CA PHE A 84 4.93 -15.14 -0.17
C PHE A 84 5.03 -16.64 -0.34
N ARG A 85 6.07 -17.25 0.24
CA ARG A 85 6.26 -18.71 0.23
C ARG A 85 6.56 -19.20 1.64
N GLN A 86 5.94 -20.31 2.01
CA GLN A 86 6.14 -20.93 3.33
C GLN A 86 7.57 -21.39 3.55
N ASP A 87 8.22 -21.95 2.53
CA ASP A 87 9.60 -22.42 2.60
C ASP A 87 10.64 -21.31 2.75
N GLN A 88 10.30 -20.08 2.34
CA GLN A 88 11.15 -18.89 2.50
C GLN A 88 10.91 -18.20 3.84
N LEU A 89 9.66 -18.06 4.22
CA LEU A 89 9.25 -17.33 5.41
C LEU A 89 9.27 -18.20 6.69
N GLY A 90 9.30 -19.52 6.54
CA GLY A 90 9.26 -20.41 7.69
C GLY A 90 8.04 -20.18 8.59
N GLU A 91 8.28 -20.02 9.88
CA GLU A 91 7.23 -19.77 10.88
C GLU A 91 6.50 -18.43 10.66
N ALA A 92 7.18 -17.42 10.07
CA ALA A 92 6.58 -16.14 9.77
C ALA A 92 5.45 -16.24 8.70
N PHE A 93 5.39 -17.35 7.94
CA PHE A 93 4.31 -17.57 7.00
C PHE A 93 2.93 -17.68 7.68
N ALA A 94 2.86 -18.14 8.92
CA ALA A 94 1.61 -18.16 9.68
C ALA A 94 1.03 -16.74 9.90
N GLN A 95 1.88 -15.73 9.94
CA GLN A 95 1.46 -14.34 10.05
C GLN A 95 0.78 -13.80 8.77
N TYR A 96 1.04 -14.43 7.61
CA TYR A 96 0.37 -14.08 6.36
C TYR A 96 -1.15 -14.22 6.45
N GLU A 97 -1.65 -15.21 7.20
CA GLU A 97 -3.09 -15.43 7.41
C GLU A 97 -3.76 -14.34 8.25
N LEU A 98 -2.97 -13.58 9.00
CA LEU A 98 -3.45 -12.46 9.81
C LEU A 98 -3.63 -11.18 8.99
N LEU A 99 -2.99 -11.10 7.82
CA LEU A 99 -3.09 -9.93 6.96
C LEU A 99 -4.51 -9.78 6.37
N ASP A 100 -4.93 -8.53 6.26
CA ASP A 100 -6.18 -8.17 5.62
C ASP A 100 -5.96 -7.14 4.49
N VAL A 101 -6.85 -7.18 3.50
CA VAL A 101 -6.88 -6.13 2.47
C VAL A 101 -7.15 -4.79 3.12
N GLY A 102 -6.27 -3.83 2.86
CA GLY A 102 -6.27 -2.51 3.50
C GLY A 102 -5.11 -2.29 4.47
N ASP A 103 -4.51 -3.34 5.01
CA ASP A 103 -3.34 -3.22 5.87
C ASP A 103 -2.15 -2.60 5.12
N TRP A 104 -1.27 -1.96 5.86
CA TRP A 104 0.02 -1.52 5.34
C TRP A 104 1.08 -2.52 5.77
N ILE A 105 1.89 -2.93 4.81
CA ILE A 105 3.02 -3.83 5.05
C ILE A 105 4.30 -3.28 4.46
N GLY A 106 5.41 -3.60 5.11
CA GLY A 106 6.75 -3.52 4.56
C GLY A 106 7.20 -4.91 4.13
N VAL A 107 7.85 -5.03 3.01
CA VAL A 107 8.35 -6.30 2.47
C VAL A 107 9.80 -6.14 2.05
N ARG A 108 10.63 -7.12 2.40
CA ARG A 108 12.03 -7.21 1.96
C ARG A 108 12.26 -8.50 1.20
N GLY A 109 13.00 -8.42 0.11
CA GLY A 109 13.36 -9.59 -0.67
C GLY A 109 13.73 -9.24 -2.11
N PRO A 110 14.19 -10.22 -2.89
CA PRO A 110 14.62 -10.01 -4.26
C PRO A 110 13.45 -9.73 -5.22
N LEU A 111 13.75 -8.90 -6.20
CA LEU A 111 12.87 -8.64 -7.32
C LEU A 111 13.05 -9.72 -8.39
N PHE A 112 11.98 -10.23 -8.95
CA PHE A 112 12.00 -11.21 -10.02
C PHE A 112 10.80 -11.07 -10.95
N ARG A 113 10.85 -11.71 -12.10
CA ARG A 113 9.72 -11.76 -13.04
C ARG A 113 9.04 -13.11 -12.96
N THR A 114 7.72 -13.11 -12.73
CA THR A 114 6.91 -14.33 -12.73
C THR A 114 6.78 -14.92 -14.15
N ARG A 115 6.35 -16.17 -14.24
CA ARG A 115 6.05 -16.81 -15.54
C ARG A 115 5.00 -16.07 -16.36
N SER A 116 4.10 -15.35 -15.72
CA SER A 116 3.11 -14.48 -16.37
C SER A 116 3.68 -13.14 -16.83
N GLY A 117 4.96 -12.87 -16.58
CA GLY A 117 5.63 -11.63 -16.98
C GLY A 117 5.53 -10.49 -15.96
N GLU A 118 4.87 -10.68 -14.82
CA GLU A 118 4.67 -9.63 -13.82
C GLU A 118 5.91 -9.48 -12.92
N ILE A 119 6.37 -8.23 -12.76
CA ILE A 119 7.47 -7.88 -11.84
C ILE A 119 6.97 -8.03 -10.41
N THR A 120 7.68 -8.80 -9.60
CA THR A 120 7.23 -9.26 -8.30
C THR A 120 8.38 -9.23 -7.29
N VAL A 121 8.11 -8.82 -6.06
CA VAL A 121 9.04 -9.02 -4.94
C VAL A 121 8.72 -10.36 -4.30
N ARG A 122 9.73 -11.24 -4.22
CA ARG A 122 9.65 -12.46 -3.41
C ARG A 122 9.96 -12.08 -1.96
N ALA A 123 8.99 -12.25 -1.09
CA ALA A 123 9.16 -11.89 0.32
C ALA A 123 10.10 -12.88 1.03
N ASP A 124 11.28 -12.41 1.44
CA ASP A 124 12.15 -13.08 2.40
C ASP A 124 11.76 -12.71 3.84
N SER A 125 11.20 -11.51 4.03
CA SER A 125 10.55 -11.07 5.27
C SER A 125 9.47 -10.05 4.98
N PHE A 126 8.53 -9.91 5.91
CA PHE A 126 7.54 -8.84 5.87
C PHE A 126 7.18 -8.38 7.29
N GLU A 127 6.71 -7.15 7.39
CA GLU A 127 6.33 -6.50 8.64
C GLU A 127 4.95 -5.86 8.49
N LEU A 128 4.10 -5.99 9.51
CA LEU A 128 2.88 -5.20 9.60
C LEU A 128 3.25 -3.75 9.98
N LEU A 129 2.91 -2.78 9.14
CA LEU A 129 3.16 -1.36 9.41
C LEU A 129 1.95 -0.66 10.02
N ALA A 130 0.75 -1.00 9.53
CA ALA A 130 -0.49 -0.52 10.13
C ALA A 130 -1.65 -1.45 9.77
N THR A 131 -2.48 -1.75 10.75
CA THR A 131 -3.69 -2.54 10.54
C THR A 131 -4.86 -1.67 10.10
N SER A 132 -5.64 -2.16 9.15
CA SER A 132 -6.86 -1.50 8.67
C SER A 132 -8.08 -2.04 9.40
N MET A 133 -8.61 -1.29 10.35
CA MET A 133 -9.78 -1.70 11.15
C MET A 133 -11.09 -1.70 10.37
N ARG A 134 -11.15 -1.00 9.24
CA ARG A 134 -12.31 -0.98 8.34
C ARG A 134 -11.94 -1.63 7.01
N PRO A 135 -12.81 -2.50 6.46
CA PRO A 135 -12.60 -3.05 5.13
C PRO A 135 -12.58 -1.92 4.10
N LEU A 136 -11.82 -2.13 3.05
CA LEU A 136 -11.88 -1.22 1.90
C LEU A 136 -13.25 -1.32 1.23
N PRO A 137 -13.73 -0.25 0.60
CA PRO A 137 -14.92 -0.30 -0.26
C PRO A 137 -14.79 -1.39 -1.33
N GLU A 138 -15.91 -1.93 -1.77
CA GLU A 138 -15.92 -3.01 -2.75
C GLU A 138 -15.15 -2.66 -4.04
N LYS A 139 -14.26 -3.58 -4.46
CA LYS A 139 -13.34 -3.38 -5.58
C LYS A 139 -14.02 -3.18 -6.93
N TRP A 140 -15.13 -3.87 -7.16
CA TRP A 140 -15.72 -4.00 -8.49
C TRP A 140 -16.41 -2.74 -8.99
N HIS A 141 -16.88 -1.91 -8.08
CA HIS A 141 -17.64 -0.71 -8.43
C HIS A 141 -16.93 0.58 -8.03
N GLY A 142 -15.80 0.49 -7.33
CA GLY A 142 -15.14 1.66 -6.73
C GLY A 142 -16.07 2.39 -5.77
N LEU A 143 -15.59 3.51 -5.25
CA LEU A 143 -16.45 4.41 -4.49
C LEU A 143 -17.22 5.28 -5.49
N ARG A 144 -18.47 4.92 -5.85
CA ARG A 144 -19.27 5.65 -6.85
C ARG A 144 -20.18 6.69 -6.26
N ASP A 145 -20.74 6.42 -5.07
CA ASP A 145 -21.65 7.35 -4.41
C ASP A 145 -20.97 8.69 -4.10
N PRO A 146 -21.45 9.82 -4.68
CA PRO A 146 -20.84 11.13 -4.49
C PRO A 146 -20.74 11.57 -3.04
N GLN A 147 -21.77 11.29 -2.24
CA GLN A 147 -21.80 11.67 -0.83
C GLN A 147 -20.70 10.93 -0.04
N THR A 148 -20.58 9.63 -0.25
CA THR A 148 -19.54 8.83 0.37
C THR A 148 -18.14 9.27 -0.08
N ARG A 149 -17.94 9.58 -1.37
CA ARG A 149 -16.68 10.09 -1.91
C ARG A 149 -16.28 11.43 -1.27
N PHE A 150 -17.22 12.32 -1.02
CA PHE A 150 -16.94 13.59 -0.35
C PHE A 150 -16.65 13.42 1.14
N ARG A 151 -17.39 12.55 1.83
CA ARG A 151 -17.23 12.32 3.27
C ARG A 151 -16.02 11.45 3.60
N GLN A 152 -15.71 10.48 2.74
CA GLN A 152 -14.57 9.58 2.90
C GLN A 152 -13.52 9.82 1.82
N ARG A 153 -13.08 11.08 1.70
CA ARG A 153 -12.12 11.49 0.67
C ARG A 153 -10.84 10.65 0.67
N TYR A 154 -10.37 10.24 1.84
CA TYR A 154 -9.22 9.36 1.96
C TYR A 154 -9.43 8.03 1.23
N ALA A 155 -10.63 7.44 1.29
CA ALA A 155 -10.95 6.21 0.58
C ALA A 155 -11.02 6.44 -0.94
N ASP A 156 -11.67 7.53 -1.36
CA ASP A 156 -11.75 7.94 -2.77
C ASP A 156 -10.36 8.11 -3.41
N LEU A 157 -9.40 8.69 -2.67
CA LEU A 157 -8.04 8.94 -3.17
C LEU A 157 -7.22 7.66 -3.42
N PHE A 158 -7.41 6.59 -2.66
CA PHE A 158 -6.67 5.35 -2.92
C PHE A 158 -7.44 4.35 -3.78
N MET A 159 -8.78 4.44 -3.83
CA MET A 159 -9.60 3.59 -4.69
C MET A 159 -9.67 4.08 -6.13
N ASN A 160 -9.75 5.40 -6.33
CA ASN A 160 -9.94 6.03 -7.64
C ASN A 160 -8.65 6.77 -8.07
N VAL A 161 -7.88 6.15 -8.96
CA VAL A 161 -6.60 6.69 -9.45
C VAL A 161 -6.78 8.07 -10.09
N GLU A 162 -7.84 8.26 -10.87
CA GLU A 162 -8.14 9.53 -11.54
C GLU A 162 -8.36 10.68 -10.56
N VAL A 163 -9.04 10.42 -9.46
CA VAL A 163 -9.26 11.40 -8.39
C VAL A 163 -7.93 11.80 -7.76
N ARG A 164 -7.07 10.82 -7.47
CA ARG A 164 -5.73 11.07 -6.93
C ARG A 164 -4.91 11.96 -7.86
N GLU A 165 -4.95 11.70 -9.16
CA GLU A 165 -4.24 12.54 -10.15
C GLU A 165 -4.82 13.95 -10.22
N THR A 166 -6.12 14.12 -10.11
CA THR A 166 -6.77 15.44 -10.04
C THR A 166 -6.26 16.24 -8.84
N PHE A 167 -6.17 15.61 -7.66
CA PHE A 167 -5.65 16.29 -6.48
C PHE A 167 -4.15 16.58 -6.56
N ARG A 168 -3.36 15.70 -7.19
CA ARG A 168 -1.94 15.97 -7.47
C ARG A 168 -1.77 17.18 -8.40
N ARG A 169 -2.54 17.25 -9.47
CA ARG A 169 -2.54 18.40 -10.39
C ARG A 169 -2.93 19.69 -9.68
N ARG A 170 -3.97 19.65 -8.85
CA ARG A 170 -4.38 20.78 -8.03
C ARG A 170 -3.26 21.24 -7.09
N ALA A 171 -2.59 20.32 -6.38
CA ALA A 171 -1.48 20.66 -5.50
C ALA A 171 -0.33 21.34 -6.26
N ARG A 172 0.06 20.81 -7.43
CA ARG A 172 1.09 21.41 -8.30
C ARG A 172 0.70 22.79 -8.76
N LEU A 173 -0.57 22.99 -9.19
CA LEU A 173 -1.07 24.31 -9.62
C LEU A 173 -0.97 25.33 -8.48
N MET A 174 -1.38 24.94 -7.26
CA MET A 174 -1.30 25.85 -6.10
C MET A 174 0.15 26.18 -5.72
N SER A 175 1.08 25.24 -5.84
CA SER A 175 2.50 25.49 -5.61
C SER A 175 3.06 26.45 -6.66
N ALA A 176 2.81 26.17 -7.94
CA ALA A 176 3.27 27.04 -9.04
C ALA A 176 2.72 28.45 -8.95
N LEU A 177 1.46 28.62 -8.54
CA LEU A 177 0.86 29.95 -8.33
C LEU A 177 1.57 30.72 -7.19
N ARG A 178 1.87 30.04 -6.09
CA ARG A 178 2.63 30.63 -4.98
C ARG A 178 4.03 31.05 -5.41
N GLU A 179 4.77 30.14 -6.03
CA GLU A 179 6.12 30.42 -6.56
C GLU A 179 6.13 31.62 -7.52
N PHE A 180 5.13 31.69 -8.39
CA PHE A 180 4.97 32.81 -9.32
C PHE A 180 4.75 34.14 -8.61
N LEU A 181 3.91 34.18 -7.57
CA LEU A 181 3.65 35.39 -6.79
C LEU A 181 4.83 35.77 -5.92
N ASP A 182 5.43 34.81 -5.23
CA ASP A 182 6.61 35.01 -4.38
C ASP A 182 7.78 35.57 -5.20
N GLY A 183 8.00 35.03 -6.40
CA GLY A 183 9.02 35.52 -7.33
C GLY A 183 8.79 36.96 -7.84
N ARG A 184 7.62 37.53 -7.60
CA ARG A 184 7.26 38.93 -7.91
C ARG A 184 7.20 39.82 -6.66
N GLY A 185 7.63 39.32 -5.51
CA GLY A 185 7.65 40.06 -4.25
C GLY A 185 6.31 40.15 -3.52
N PHE A 186 5.30 39.38 -3.96
CA PHE A 186 4.06 39.25 -3.18
C PHE A 186 4.31 38.42 -1.93
N GLN A 187 3.76 38.86 -0.81
CA GLN A 187 3.80 38.13 0.43
C GLN A 187 2.45 37.48 0.71
N ILE A 188 2.44 36.18 0.99
CA ILE A 188 1.22 35.47 1.39
C ILE A 188 1.00 35.75 2.88
N GLY A 189 -0.03 36.54 3.18
CA GLY A 189 -0.47 36.84 4.54
C GLY A 189 -1.89 36.34 4.80
N ARG A 190 -2.28 36.28 6.07
CA ARG A 190 -3.68 36.18 6.44
C ARG A 190 -4.28 37.57 6.47
N ALA A 191 -5.41 37.79 5.79
CA ALA A 191 -6.23 38.94 6.07
C ALA A 191 -6.75 38.81 7.51
N HIS A 192 -6.35 39.71 8.39
CA HIS A 192 -7.02 39.92 9.66
C HIS A 192 -8.24 40.80 9.37
N VAL A 193 -9.43 40.20 9.42
CA VAL A 193 -10.69 40.92 9.46
C VAL A 193 -10.99 41.27 10.91
#